data_50ad9cdbdd4109dfc8de56403ef460e0
#
_entry.id   50ad9cdbdd4109dfc8de56403ef460e0
#
_cell.length_a   1.000
_cell.length_b   1.000
_cell.length_c   1.000
_cell.angle_alpha   90.00
_cell.angle_beta   90.00
_cell.angle_gamma   90.00
#
_symmetry.space_group_name_H-M   'P 1'
#
loop_
_entity.id
_entity.type
_entity.pdbx_description
1 polymer ?
#
loop_
_entity_poly.entity_id
_entity_poly.type
_entity_poly.pdbx_seq_one_letter_code
_entity_poly.pdbx_strand_id
1 'polypeptide(L)'
;MKTQKTHTVEKEVSGPWSLATSREFWEGFAPAALGGHSEPEALSTTYCVEVDWTRAEATVTQHETTATITVTGDGDLDAAADQAARFLALDVDARGWIDVAGRDPVIADAQAQLPGLRPCGFHSPYEAAAWAVLSQRLRIVQAARIRADIIDRHGDRGAFPSPNKLLTLDLDLPGRKGEYLHAVAAAALDGQLDGAALRSMEPTQAVRAVQGVKGLGPFGAELVVLRGANVPDGLPTHERRLAAEITQRYGPGRTLHEVSAAWRPFRTWAAVHLRALRERSGTGAPLK
;
A
#
# COMPACT_ATOMS: atom_id res chain seq x y z
N MET A 1 -21.70 -0.65 -26.57
CA MET A 1 -20.83 -1.07 -25.44
C MET A 1 -19.51 -1.50 -26.04
N LYS A 2 -18.38 -0.83 -25.72
CA LYS A 2 -17.06 -1.37 -26.05
C LYS A 2 -16.87 -2.64 -25.21
N THR A 3 -16.49 -3.73 -25.83
CA THR A 3 -16.13 -4.95 -25.13
C THR A 3 -14.82 -4.68 -24.40
N GLN A 4 -14.83 -4.68 -23.07
CA GLN A 4 -13.60 -4.57 -22.28
C GLN A 4 -12.71 -5.76 -22.60
N LYS A 5 -11.41 -5.50 -22.72
CA LYS A 5 -10.41 -6.55 -22.90
C LYS A 5 -10.13 -7.23 -21.57
N THR A 6 -9.82 -8.50 -21.61
CA THR A 6 -9.40 -9.27 -20.44
C THR A 6 -8.04 -9.91 -20.72
N HIS A 7 -7.16 -9.87 -19.75
CA HIS A 7 -5.83 -10.49 -19.77
C HIS A 7 -5.62 -11.27 -18.48
N THR A 8 -5.06 -12.47 -18.59
CA THR A 8 -4.78 -13.34 -17.43
C THR A 8 -3.31 -13.74 -17.43
N VAL A 9 -2.67 -13.56 -16.29
CA VAL A 9 -1.27 -13.92 -16.05
C VAL A 9 -1.19 -14.89 -14.88
N GLU A 10 -0.43 -15.96 -15.04
CA GLU A 10 -0.02 -16.84 -13.95
C GLU A 10 1.38 -16.45 -13.49
N LYS A 11 1.56 -16.34 -12.18
CA LYS A 11 2.81 -15.95 -11.55
C LYS A 11 3.16 -16.88 -10.42
N GLU A 12 4.31 -17.55 -10.54
CA GLU A 12 4.90 -18.30 -9.43
C GLU A 12 5.40 -17.33 -8.36
N VAL A 13 4.94 -17.49 -7.13
CA VAL A 13 5.23 -16.61 -6.00
C VAL A 13 6.35 -17.19 -5.15
N SER A 14 7.50 -16.52 -5.15
CA SER A 14 8.69 -16.99 -4.43
C SER A 14 8.61 -16.71 -2.92
N GLY A 15 8.56 -17.74 -2.09
CA GLY A 15 8.49 -17.65 -0.63
C GLY A 15 7.06 -17.67 -0.08
N PRO A 16 6.89 -17.50 1.25
CA PRO A 16 5.59 -17.63 1.89
C PRO A 16 4.56 -16.64 1.32
N TRP A 17 3.38 -17.15 1.03
CA TRP A 17 2.25 -16.36 0.60
C TRP A 17 0.92 -17.01 0.93
N SER A 18 -0.02 -16.19 1.41
CA SER A 18 -1.42 -16.55 1.61
C SER A 18 -2.31 -15.39 1.11
N LEU A 19 -3.08 -15.64 0.07
CA LEU A 19 -4.06 -14.66 -0.44
C LEU A 19 -5.11 -14.35 0.62
N ALA A 20 -5.57 -15.37 1.35
CA ALA A 20 -6.57 -15.20 2.40
C ALA A 20 -6.07 -14.24 3.50
N THR A 21 -4.83 -14.42 3.98
CA THR A 21 -4.24 -13.55 5.01
C THR A 21 -3.99 -12.14 4.46
N SER A 22 -3.51 -12.03 3.22
CA SER A 22 -3.28 -10.73 2.57
C SER A 22 -4.59 -9.98 2.33
N ARG A 23 -5.66 -10.68 1.94
CA ARG A 23 -7.00 -10.12 1.77
C ARG A 23 -7.58 -9.62 3.10
N GLU A 24 -7.54 -10.44 4.17
CA GLU A 24 -8.00 -10.03 5.51
C GLU A 24 -7.28 -8.75 5.96
N PHE A 25 -5.96 -8.70 5.75
CA PHE A 25 -5.18 -7.50 6.03
C PHE A 25 -5.63 -6.29 5.20
N TRP A 26 -5.88 -6.48 3.88
CA TRP A 26 -6.32 -5.42 2.98
C TRP A 26 -7.72 -4.92 3.34
N GLU A 27 -8.67 -5.80 3.57
CA GLU A 27 -10.05 -5.46 3.96
C GLU A 27 -10.10 -4.71 5.31
N GLY A 28 -9.17 -4.99 6.24
CA GLY A 28 -8.98 -4.25 7.49
C GLY A 28 -8.23 -2.92 7.33
N PHE A 29 -7.63 -2.67 6.17
CA PHE A 29 -6.85 -1.46 5.92
C PHE A 29 -7.78 -0.26 5.67
N ALA A 30 -7.71 0.76 6.51
CA ALA A 30 -8.66 1.87 6.52
C ALA A 30 -8.96 2.52 5.16
N PRO A 31 -7.98 2.74 4.25
CA PRO A 31 -8.25 3.25 2.90
C PRO A 31 -9.12 2.33 2.05
N ALA A 32 -9.11 1.03 2.31
CA ALA A 32 -9.86 0.01 1.58
C ALA A 32 -11.14 -0.43 2.30
N ALA A 33 -11.24 -0.21 3.61
CA ALA A 33 -12.29 -0.77 4.49
C ALA A 33 -13.73 -0.39 4.13
N LEU A 34 -13.93 0.61 3.26
CA LEU A 34 -15.24 1.03 2.75
C LEU A 34 -15.51 0.48 1.34
N GLY A 35 -14.61 -0.31 0.78
CA GLY A 35 -14.80 -1.07 -0.45
C GLY A 35 -15.66 -2.32 -0.25
N GLY A 36 -16.11 -2.93 -1.33
CA GLY A 36 -16.82 -4.20 -1.27
C GLY A 36 -15.91 -5.34 -0.77
N HIS A 37 -16.53 -6.40 -0.25
CA HIS A 37 -15.79 -7.62 0.11
C HIS A 37 -15.62 -8.49 -1.13
N SER A 38 -14.45 -9.09 -1.25
CA SER A 38 -14.15 -10.05 -2.31
C SER A 38 -14.83 -11.40 -2.03
N GLU A 39 -15.02 -12.21 -3.07
CA GLU A 39 -15.38 -13.62 -2.91
C GLU A 39 -14.36 -14.34 -2.02
N PRO A 40 -14.76 -15.40 -1.26
CA PRO A 40 -13.89 -16.04 -0.27
C PRO A 40 -12.52 -16.47 -0.79
N GLU A 41 -12.42 -16.88 -2.05
CA GLU A 41 -11.21 -17.44 -2.67
C GLU A 41 -10.48 -16.46 -3.61
N ALA A 42 -10.95 -15.21 -3.69
CA ALA A 42 -10.39 -14.19 -4.57
C ALA A 42 -10.20 -12.87 -3.85
N LEU A 43 -9.32 -12.03 -4.39
CA LEU A 43 -9.23 -10.61 -4.06
C LEU A 43 -9.51 -9.82 -5.32
N SER A 44 -10.61 -9.05 -5.32
CA SER A 44 -10.96 -8.16 -6.42
C SER A 44 -10.74 -6.71 -6.03
N THR A 45 -10.18 -5.92 -6.93
CA THR A 45 -9.86 -4.52 -6.69
C THR A 45 -9.89 -3.71 -7.98
N THR A 46 -10.11 -2.40 -7.87
CA THR A 46 -10.21 -1.48 -9.01
C THR A 46 -9.28 -0.29 -8.79
N TYR A 47 -8.53 0.09 -9.80
CA TYR A 47 -7.52 1.16 -9.74
C TYR A 47 -7.29 1.80 -11.11
N CYS A 48 -6.56 2.92 -11.12
CA CYS A 48 -5.99 3.50 -12.33
C CYS A 48 -4.58 2.94 -12.57
N VAL A 49 -4.31 2.51 -13.80
CA VAL A 49 -3.00 1.98 -14.23
C VAL A 49 -2.01 3.12 -14.39
N GLU A 50 -0.83 3.04 -13.77
CA GLU A 50 0.11 4.17 -13.70
C GLU A 50 0.62 4.65 -15.06
N VAL A 51 0.74 3.75 -16.04
CA VAL A 51 1.32 4.09 -17.36
C VAL A 51 0.41 4.94 -18.23
N ASP A 52 -0.91 4.84 -18.08
CA ASP A 52 -1.87 5.52 -18.95
C ASP A 52 -3.07 6.13 -18.20
N TRP A 53 -3.11 5.93 -16.89
CA TRP A 53 -4.17 6.37 -15.98
C TRP A 53 -5.58 5.89 -16.36
N THR A 54 -5.67 4.82 -17.15
CA THR A 54 -6.94 4.15 -17.44
C THR A 54 -7.36 3.27 -16.28
N ARG A 55 -8.67 3.04 -16.17
CA ARG A 55 -9.21 2.13 -15.16
C ARG A 55 -8.94 0.68 -15.53
N ALA A 56 -8.49 -0.08 -14.55
CA ALA A 56 -8.48 -1.55 -14.59
C ALA A 56 -9.18 -2.13 -13.36
N GLU A 57 -9.71 -3.33 -13.52
CA GLU A 57 -10.20 -4.18 -12.47
C GLU A 57 -9.37 -5.46 -12.45
N ALA A 58 -8.82 -5.82 -11.29
CA ALA A 58 -8.03 -7.02 -11.11
C ALA A 58 -8.72 -7.97 -10.14
N THR A 59 -8.75 -9.25 -10.51
CA THR A 59 -9.12 -10.36 -9.63
C THR A 59 -7.93 -11.28 -9.50
N VAL A 60 -7.53 -11.56 -8.28
CA VAL A 60 -6.39 -12.43 -7.96
C VAL A 60 -6.91 -13.64 -7.20
N THR A 61 -6.48 -14.82 -7.65
CA THR A 61 -6.74 -16.10 -6.98
C THR A 61 -5.42 -16.80 -6.67
N GLN A 62 -5.44 -17.74 -5.74
CA GLN A 62 -4.28 -18.54 -5.35
C GLN A 62 -4.54 -20.01 -5.57
N HIS A 63 -3.59 -20.68 -6.21
CA HIS A 63 -3.50 -22.13 -6.23
C HIS A 63 -2.09 -22.53 -5.81
N GLU A 64 -1.95 -23.11 -4.63
CA GLU A 64 -0.65 -23.42 -3.99
C GLU A 64 0.26 -22.19 -3.97
N THR A 65 1.39 -22.22 -4.70
CA THR A 65 2.36 -21.13 -4.84
C THR A 65 2.09 -20.21 -6.03
N THR A 66 1.10 -20.53 -6.87
CA THR A 66 0.79 -19.78 -8.07
C THR A 66 -0.33 -18.77 -7.83
N ALA A 67 -0.08 -17.52 -8.22
CA ALA A 67 -1.09 -16.46 -8.31
C ALA A 67 -1.62 -16.39 -9.75
N THR A 68 -2.95 -16.47 -9.91
CA THR A 68 -3.61 -16.13 -11.17
C THR A 68 -4.17 -14.72 -11.05
N ILE A 69 -3.68 -13.81 -11.88
CA ILE A 69 -4.09 -12.40 -11.92
C ILE A 69 -4.87 -12.18 -13.20
N THR A 70 -6.17 -11.96 -13.10
CA THR A 70 -7.04 -11.61 -14.22
C THR A 70 -7.36 -10.13 -14.16
N VAL A 71 -7.00 -9.38 -15.20
CA VAL A 71 -7.27 -7.94 -15.32
C VAL A 71 -8.23 -7.67 -16.47
N THR A 72 -9.13 -6.70 -16.26
CA THR A 72 -10.10 -6.25 -17.23
C THR A 72 -10.06 -4.73 -17.34
N GLY A 73 -9.96 -4.21 -18.55
CA GLY A 73 -9.86 -2.77 -18.79
C GLY A 73 -9.75 -2.42 -20.28
N ASP A 74 -9.54 -1.13 -20.55
CA ASP A 74 -9.40 -0.62 -21.92
C ASP A 74 -7.94 -0.21 -22.25
N GLY A 75 -7.06 -0.11 -21.23
CA GLY A 75 -5.68 0.35 -21.35
C GLY A 75 -4.65 -0.77 -21.50
N ASP A 76 -3.46 -0.53 -20.94
CA ASP A 76 -2.36 -1.49 -20.90
C ASP A 76 -2.62 -2.55 -19.82
N LEU A 77 -3.05 -3.74 -20.25
CA LEU A 77 -3.39 -4.81 -19.31
C LEU A 77 -2.18 -5.57 -18.76
N ASP A 78 -1.04 -5.56 -19.45
CA ASP A 78 0.20 -6.13 -18.94
C ASP A 78 0.71 -5.26 -17.77
N ALA A 79 0.74 -3.94 -17.95
CA ALA A 79 1.08 -2.99 -16.89
C ALA A 79 0.08 -3.06 -15.72
N ALA A 80 -1.21 -3.26 -16.01
CA ALA A 80 -2.22 -3.46 -14.98
C ALA A 80 -1.95 -4.72 -14.14
N ALA A 81 -1.61 -5.85 -14.77
CA ALA A 81 -1.30 -7.08 -14.06
C ALA A 81 -0.02 -6.94 -13.21
N ASP A 82 1.01 -6.29 -13.72
CA ASP A 82 2.24 -5.99 -12.98
C ASP A 82 1.96 -5.08 -11.77
N GLN A 83 1.10 -4.08 -11.95
CA GLN A 83 0.69 -3.19 -10.85
C GLN A 83 -0.10 -3.95 -9.77
N ALA A 84 -0.98 -4.87 -10.14
CA ALA A 84 -1.68 -5.75 -9.20
C ALA A 84 -0.71 -6.68 -8.46
N ALA A 85 0.28 -7.25 -9.15
CA ALA A 85 1.33 -8.06 -8.55
C ALA A 85 2.16 -7.25 -7.54
N ARG A 86 2.55 -6.03 -7.89
CA ARG A 86 3.28 -5.12 -6.99
C ARG A 86 2.42 -4.74 -5.77
N PHE A 87 1.15 -4.44 -5.96
CA PHE A 87 0.20 -4.12 -4.89
C PHE A 87 0.16 -5.22 -3.82
N LEU A 88 0.16 -6.49 -4.23
CA LEU A 88 0.15 -7.66 -3.35
C LEU A 88 1.56 -8.17 -2.99
N ALA A 89 2.63 -7.47 -3.40
CA ALA A 89 4.02 -7.90 -3.24
C ALA A 89 4.33 -9.31 -3.81
N LEU A 90 3.62 -9.73 -4.87
CA LEU A 90 3.82 -11.03 -5.52
C LEU A 90 5.08 -11.04 -6.40
N ASP A 91 5.61 -9.89 -6.73
CA ASP A 91 6.83 -9.67 -7.49
C ASP A 91 8.11 -9.64 -6.62
N VAL A 92 7.95 -9.76 -5.30
CA VAL A 92 9.08 -9.81 -4.34
C VAL A 92 9.51 -11.25 -4.10
N ASP A 93 10.81 -11.53 -4.28
CA ASP A 93 11.39 -12.79 -3.80
C ASP A 93 11.46 -12.77 -2.26
N ALA A 94 10.53 -13.49 -1.64
CA ALA A 94 10.40 -13.54 -0.19
C ALA A 94 10.90 -14.85 0.42
N ARG A 95 11.72 -15.63 -0.27
CA ARG A 95 12.29 -16.88 0.30
C ARG A 95 13.08 -16.59 1.56
N GLY A 96 13.85 -15.50 1.60
CA GLY A 96 14.60 -15.07 2.79
C GLY A 96 13.76 -14.46 3.91
N TRP A 97 12.43 -14.28 3.73
CA TRP A 97 11.57 -13.75 4.79
C TRP A 97 11.51 -14.66 6.02
N ILE A 98 11.56 -15.97 5.82
CA ILE A 98 11.59 -16.96 6.90
C ILE A 98 12.85 -16.81 7.75
N ASP A 99 13.99 -16.44 7.16
CA ASP A 99 15.25 -16.29 7.87
C ASP A 99 15.23 -15.12 8.87
N VAL A 100 14.34 -14.15 8.67
CA VAL A 100 14.14 -13.06 9.62
C VAL A 100 13.60 -13.59 10.96
N ALA A 101 12.72 -14.59 10.93
CA ALA A 101 12.22 -15.27 12.14
C ALA A 101 13.36 -15.92 12.94
N GLY A 102 14.35 -16.48 12.27
CA GLY A 102 15.53 -17.08 12.93
C GLY A 102 16.43 -16.05 13.62
N ARG A 103 16.34 -14.78 13.24
CA ARG A 103 17.17 -13.68 13.79
C ARG A 103 16.43 -12.83 14.81
N ASP A 104 15.10 -12.85 14.79
CA ASP A 104 14.26 -11.99 15.63
C ASP A 104 13.01 -12.75 16.12
N PRO A 105 12.96 -13.13 17.42
CA PRO A 105 11.84 -13.89 17.97
C PRO A 105 10.51 -13.14 17.97
N VAL A 106 10.53 -11.79 17.99
CA VAL A 106 9.30 -10.98 17.90
C VAL A 106 8.72 -11.06 16.49
N ILE A 107 9.57 -11.07 15.47
CA ILE A 107 9.13 -11.25 14.08
C ILE A 107 8.73 -12.72 13.83
N ALA A 108 9.39 -13.69 14.47
CA ALA A 108 8.96 -15.09 14.41
C ALA A 108 7.50 -15.26 14.90
N ASP A 109 7.18 -14.66 16.06
CA ASP A 109 5.80 -14.64 16.59
C ASP A 109 4.83 -13.94 15.62
N ALA A 110 5.24 -12.81 15.04
CA ALA A 110 4.43 -12.11 14.07
C ALA A 110 4.15 -12.91 12.80
N GLN A 111 5.15 -13.63 12.27
CA GLN A 111 4.98 -14.51 11.12
C GLN A 111 4.06 -15.70 11.44
N ALA A 112 4.14 -16.25 12.65
CA ALA A 112 3.29 -17.36 13.10
C ALA A 112 1.82 -16.93 13.24
N GLN A 113 1.55 -15.69 13.70
CA GLN A 113 0.20 -15.14 13.84
C GLN A 113 -0.39 -14.64 12.51
N LEU A 114 0.44 -14.33 11.51
CA LEU A 114 0.07 -13.81 10.20
C LEU A 114 0.69 -14.67 9.08
N PRO A 115 0.34 -15.98 9.01
CA PRO A 115 1.03 -16.91 8.12
C PRO A 115 0.84 -16.50 6.66
N GLY A 116 1.97 -16.36 5.95
CA GLY A 116 2.00 -16.01 4.54
C GLY A 116 1.52 -14.59 4.22
N LEU A 117 1.38 -13.70 5.21
CA LEU A 117 1.06 -12.30 4.94
C LEU A 117 2.15 -11.67 4.06
N ARG A 118 1.73 -11.17 2.92
CA ARG A 118 2.48 -10.19 2.13
C ARG A 118 1.81 -8.83 2.29
N PRO A 119 2.56 -7.78 2.70
CA PRO A 119 1.98 -6.47 2.91
C PRO A 119 1.36 -5.90 1.64
N CYS A 120 0.04 -5.88 1.54
CA CYS A 120 -0.64 -5.14 0.48
C CYS A 120 -0.38 -3.65 0.65
N GLY A 121 0.02 -2.99 -0.42
CA GLY A 121 0.25 -1.55 -0.44
C GLY A 121 -0.99 -0.72 -0.76
N PHE A 122 -0.78 0.45 -1.33
CA PHE A 122 -1.74 1.14 -2.19
C PHE A 122 -1.56 0.64 -3.62
N HIS A 123 -2.54 0.84 -4.49
CA HIS A 123 -2.39 0.45 -5.88
C HIS A 123 -1.28 1.21 -6.59
N SER A 124 -1.01 2.45 -6.15
CA SER A 124 0.05 3.30 -6.71
C SER A 124 0.62 4.26 -5.66
N PRO A 125 1.83 4.80 -5.87
CA PRO A 125 2.36 5.93 -5.11
C PRO A 125 1.45 7.16 -5.15
N TYR A 126 0.75 7.39 -6.25
CA TYR A 126 -0.24 8.45 -6.38
C TYR A 126 -1.39 8.30 -5.38
N GLU A 127 -2.00 7.12 -5.28
CA GLU A 127 -3.07 6.87 -4.30
C GLU A 127 -2.57 6.96 -2.86
N ALA A 128 -1.34 6.48 -2.59
CA ALA A 128 -0.72 6.62 -1.28
C ALA A 128 -0.48 8.09 -0.90
N ALA A 129 -0.03 8.92 -1.87
CA ALA A 129 0.18 10.34 -1.68
C ALA A 129 -1.16 11.08 -1.44
N ALA A 130 -2.18 10.76 -2.22
CA ALA A 130 -3.52 11.29 -2.02
C ALA A 130 -4.06 10.95 -0.62
N TRP A 131 -3.91 9.69 -0.18
CA TRP A 131 -4.26 9.28 1.17
C TRP A 131 -3.47 10.01 2.24
N ALA A 132 -2.15 10.19 2.06
CA ALA A 132 -1.31 10.94 2.98
C ALA A 132 -1.82 12.37 3.17
N VAL A 133 -2.26 13.04 2.10
CA VAL A 133 -2.86 14.39 2.16
C VAL A 133 -4.23 14.36 2.85
N LEU A 134 -5.12 13.44 2.46
CA LEU A 134 -6.47 13.35 3.01
C LEU A 134 -6.47 13.09 4.52
N SER A 135 -5.57 12.23 4.99
CA SER A 135 -5.49 11.81 6.40
C SER A 135 -4.83 12.84 7.33
N GLN A 136 -4.21 13.91 6.80
CA GLN A 136 -3.57 14.93 7.63
C GLN A 136 -4.56 15.58 8.62
N ARG A 137 -4.20 15.52 9.92
CA ARG A 137 -4.96 16.14 11.02
C ARG A 137 -6.43 15.70 11.10
N LEU A 138 -6.76 14.55 10.57
CA LEU A 138 -8.07 13.92 10.65
C LEU A 138 -7.98 12.56 11.35
N ARG A 139 -9.10 12.12 11.92
CA ARG A 139 -9.24 10.73 12.33
C ARG A 139 -9.27 9.84 11.08
N ILE A 140 -8.65 8.68 11.15
CA ILE A 140 -8.55 7.74 10.03
C ILE A 140 -9.92 7.43 9.40
N VAL A 141 -10.95 7.22 10.22
CA VAL A 141 -12.32 6.96 9.73
C VAL A 141 -12.90 8.15 8.95
N GLN A 142 -12.58 9.38 9.34
CA GLN A 142 -13.03 10.58 8.62
C GLN A 142 -12.31 10.70 7.27
N ALA A 143 -11.00 10.47 7.25
CA ALA A 143 -10.23 10.45 6.01
C ALA A 143 -10.72 9.36 5.04
N ALA A 144 -11.04 8.17 5.55
CA ALA A 144 -11.58 7.07 4.75
C ALA A 144 -12.94 7.44 4.12
N ARG A 145 -13.83 8.10 4.88
CA ARG A 145 -15.12 8.58 4.34
C ARG A 145 -14.93 9.63 3.25
N ILE A 146 -14.03 10.58 3.46
CA ILE A 146 -13.73 11.60 2.43
C ILE A 146 -13.18 10.93 1.16
N ARG A 147 -12.27 9.95 1.31
CA ARG A 147 -11.76 9.19 0.15
C ARG A 147 -12.87 8.44 -0.57
N ALA A 148 -13.75 7.77 0.17
CA ALA A 148 -14.89 7.05 -0.41
C ALA A 148 -15.85 8.00 -1.14
N ASP A 149 -16.18 9.16 -0.55
CA ASP A 149 -16.97 10.20 -1.19
C ASP A 149 -16.36 10.72 -2.50
N ILE A 150 -15.03 10.89 -2.53
CA ILE A 150 -14.31 11.30 -3.75
C ILE A 150 -14.41 10.22 -4.82
N ILE A 151 -14.26 8.93 -4.46
CA ILE A 151 -14.40 7.80 -5.39
C ILE A 151 -15.84 7.73 -5.93
N ASP A 152 -16.82 7.81 -5.07
CA ASP A 152 -18.24 7.70 -5.44
C ASP A 152 -18.68 8.81 -6.41
N ARG A 153 -18.27 10.05 -6.14
CA ARG A 153 -18.71 11.21 -6.93
C ARG A 153 -17.86 11.46 -8.19
N HIS A 154 -16.59 11.12 -8.16
CA HIS A 154 -15.60 11.57 -9.15
C HIS A 154 -14.71 10.45 -9.69
N GLY A 155 -14.73 9.27 -9.08
CA GLY A 155 -13.98 8.10 -9.52
C GLY A 155 -14.55 7.47 -10.78
N ASP A 156 -13.84 6.48 -11.30
CA ASP A 156 -14.34 5.66 -12.40
C ASP A 156 -14.68 4.26 -11.88
N ARG A 157 -15.99 4.04 -11.61
CA ARG A 157 -16.52 2.71 -11.22
C ARG A 157 -15.69 2.03 -10.10
N GLY A 158 -15.42 2.76 -9.02
CA GLY A 158 -14.68 2.28 -7.86
C GLY A 158 -13.18 2.61 -7.85
N ALA A 159 -12.58 3.01 -8.96
CA ALA A 159 -11.22 3.54 -8.97
C ALA A 159 -11.17 4.97 -8.40
N PHE A 160 -10.11 5.30 -7.69
CA PHE A 160 -9.83 6.68 -7.30
C PHE A 160 -9.64 7.54 -8.57
N PRO A 161 -10.08 8.83 -8.59
CA PRO A 161 -9.95 9.66 -9.79
C PRO A 161 -8.53 9.66 -10.35
N SER A 162 -8.39 9.50 -11.68
CA SER A 162 -7.08 9.63 -12.31
C SER A 162 -6.48 11.02 -12.06
N PRO A 163 -5.15 11.21 -12.14
CA PRO A 163 -4.52 12.51 -11.91
C PRO A 163 -5.09 13.59 -12.81
N ASN A 164 -5.32 13.31 -14.10
CA ASN A 164 -5.94 14.25 -15.03
C ASN A 164 -7.34 14.69 -14.57
N LYS A 165 -8.15 13.71 -14.10
CA LYS A 165 -9.48 14.00 -13.57
C LYS A 165 -9.39 14.82 -12.29
N LEU A 166 -8.50 14.44 -11.36
CA LEU A 166 -8.35 15.13 -10.07
C LEU A 166 -7.99 16.60 -10.23
N LEU A 167 -7.14 16.94 -11.21
CA LEU A 167 -6.76 18.34 -11.51
C LEU A 167 -7.94 19.20 -11.96
N THR A 168 -9.03 18.61 -12.47
CA THR A 168 -10.23 19.37 -12.91
C THR A 168 -11.25 19.58 -11.80
N LEU A 169 -11.05 18.96 -10.63
CA LEU A 169 -12.03 18.98 -9.55
C LEU A 169 -11.78 20.16 -8.61
N ASP A 170 -12.84 20.90 -8.30
CA ASP A 170 -12.86 21.80 -7.15
C ASP A 170 -13.43 21.05 -5.96
N LEU A 171 -12.53 20.59 -5.07
CA LEU A 171 -12.88 19.77 -3.92
C LEU A 171 -13.02 20.66 -2.68
N ASP A 172 -14.23 20.72 -2.13
CA ASP A 172 -14.49 21.37 -0.85
C ASP A 172 -13.91 20.53 0.31
N LEU A 173 -12.63 20.73 0.59
CA LEU A 173 -11.87 19.99 1.61
C LEU A 173 -11.27 20.94 2.65
N PRO A 174 -11.16 20.50 3.92
CA PRO A 174 -10.61 21.35 4.97
C PRO A 174 -9.17 21.81 4.71
N GLY A 175 -8.93 23.10 4.86
CA GLY A 175 -7.61 23.73 4.75
C GLY A 175 -7.08 23.71 3.32
N ARG A 176 -5.83 23.28 3.14
CA ARG A 176 -5.14 23.27 1.83
C ARG A 176 -5.15 21.90 1.14
N LYS A 177 -6.02 20.98 1.55
CA LYS A 177 -6.01 19.61 1.02
C LYS A 177 -6.30 19.55 -0.49
N GLY A 178 -7.23 20.35 -0.99
CA GLY A 178 -7.50 20.45 -2.43
C GLY A 178 -6.26 20.86 -3.22
N GLU A 179 -5.57 21.92 -2.78
CA GLU A 179 -4.31 22.38 -3.37
C GLU A 179 -3.22 21.28 -3.34
N TYR A 180 -3.10 20.56 -2.22
CA TYR A 180 -2.11 19.48 -2.10
C TYR A 180 -2.46 18.26 -2.95
N LEU A 181 -3.74 17.93 -3.10
CA LEU A 181 -4.18 16.87 -4.01
C LEU A 181 -3.87 17.22 -5.47
N HIS A 182 -4.06 18.48 -5.87
CA HIS A 182 -3.65 18.93 -7.20
C HIS A 182 -2.13 18.83 -7.40
N ALA A 183 -1.33 19.18 -6.38
CA ALA A 183 0.13 19.03 -6.46
C ALA A 183 0.54 17.55 -6.58
N VAL A 184 -0.14 16.66 -5.86
CA VAL A 184 0.06 15.20 -5.97
C VAL A 184 -0.31 14.69 -7.36
N ALA A 185 -1.42 15.15 -7.93
CA ALA A 185 -1.85 14.77 -9.28
C ALA A 185 -0.85 15.26 -10.35
N ALA A 186 -0.37 16.49 -10.23
CA ALA A 186 0.67 17.00 -11.12
C ALA A 186 1.96 16.20 -11.02
N ALA A 187 2.43 15.90 -9.80
CA ALA A 187 3.62 15.09 -9.56
C ALA A 187 3.49 13.66 -10.13
N ALA A 188 2.29 13.08 -10.13
CA ALA A 188 2.03 11.78 -10.74
C ALA A 188 2.14 11.85 -12.27
N LEU A 189 1.60 12.89 -12.90
CA LEU A 189 1.72 13.09 -14.36
C LEU A 189 3.15 13.40 -14.79
N ASP A 190 3.94 14.06 -13.94
CA ASP A 190 5.35 14.36 -14.16
C ASP A 190 6.28 13.14 -13.89
N GLY A 191 5.72 11.97 -13.53
CA GLY A 191 6.47 10.75 -13.26
C GLY A 191 7.18 10.72 -11.90
N GLN A 192 7.04 11.75 -11.04
CA GLN A 192 7.68 11.77 -9.72
C GLN A 192 7.11 10.71 -8.76
N LEU A 193 5.91 10.20 -9.05
CA LEU A 193 5.21 9.17 -8.29
C LEU A 193 5.08 7.87 -9.08
N ASP A 194 6.05 7.56 -9.96
CA ASP A 194 6.13 6.29 -10.66
C ASP A 194 6.62 5.18 -9.72
N GLY A 195 5.81 4.12 -9.57
CA GLY A 195 6.09 3.05 -8.62
C GLY A 195 7.32 2.21 -8.96
N ALA A 196 7.59 1.97 -10.24
CA ALA A 196 8.76 1.21 -10.68
C ALA A 196 10.04 2.03 -10.48
N ALA A 197 10.01 3.31 -10.84
CA ALA A 197 11.13 4.21 -10.64
C ALA A 197 11.47 4.35 -9.14
N LEU A 198 10.48 4.58 -8.28
CA LEU A 198 10.70 4.69 -6.83
C LEU A 198 11.27 3.40 -6.22
N ARG A 199 10.84 2.21 -6.70
CA ARG A 199 11.39 0.93 -6.24
C ARG A 199 12.82 0.66 -6.70
N SER A 200 13.25 1.23 -7.80
CA SER A 200 14.61 1.09 -8.32
C SER A 200 15.63 1.93 -7.54
N MET A 201 15.17 2.91 -6.78
CA MET A 201 16.03 3.78 -5.97
C MET A 201 16.36 3.13 -4.62
N GLU A 202 17.45 3.61 -3.99
CA GLU A 202 17.67 3.37 -2.57
C GLU A 202 16.52 4.01 -1.77
N PRO A 203 15.93 3.29 -0.78
CA PRO A 203 14.70 3.74 -0.11
C PRO A 203 14.77 5.16 0.48
N THR A 204 15.92 5.54 1.05
CA THR A 204 16.12 6.89 1.63
C THR A 204 16.15 7.96 0.54
N GLN A 205 16.70 7.65 -0.63
CA GLN A 205 16.71 8.57 -1.78
C GLN A 205 15.30 8.75 -2.35
N ALA A 206 14.56 7.63 -2.51
CA ALA A 206 13.17 7.67 -2.96
C ALA A 206 12.30 8.54 -2.02
N VAL A 207 12.43 8.35 -0.70
CA VAL A 207 11.71 9.17 0.30
C VAL A 207 12.06 10.67 0.16
N ARG A 208 13.33 11.01 -0.02
CA ARG A 208 13.75 12.42 -0.23
C ARG A 208 13.16 13.01 -1.50
N ALA A 209 13.14 12.24 -2.60
CA ALA A 209 12.54 12.70 -3.86
C ALA A 209 11.04 13.00 -3.68
N VAL A 210 10.29 12.10 -3.05
CA VAL A 210 8.87 12.26 -2.78
C VAL A 210 8.57 13.42 -1.82
N GLN A 211 9.46 13.73 -0.87
CA GLN A 211 9.31 14.90 0.02
C GLN A 211 9.28 16.23 -0.72
N GLY A 212 9.80 16.31 -1.95
CA GLY A 212 9.70 17.48 -2.81
C GLY A 212 8.26 17.79 -3.28
N VAL A 213 7.35 16.82 -3.22
CA VAL A 213 5.96 17.01 -3.61
C VAL A 213 5.22 17.84 -2.56
N LYS A 214 4.64 18.96 -3.00
CA LYS A 214 3.94 19.90 -2.10
C LYS A 214 2.79 19.19 -1.36
N GLY A 215 2.78 19.32 -0.05
CA GLY A 215 1.79 18.72 0.84
C GLY A 215 2.23 17.38 1.43
N LEU A 216 3.36 16.80 1.02
CA LEU A 216 3.91 15.58 1.60
C LEU A 216 5.00 15.93 2.62
N GLY A 217 4.75 15.60 3.88
CA GLY A 217 5.76 15.61 4.94
C GLY A 217 6.54 14.29 5.02
N PRO A 218 7.50 14.18 5.97
CA PRO A 218 8.33 12.98 6.09
C PRO A 218 7.54 11.67 6.21
N PHE A 219 6.52 11.61 7.06
CA PHE A 219 5.64 10.45 7.19
C PHE A 219 4.90 10.11 5.87
N GLY A 220 4.38 11.14 5.18
CA GLY A 220 3.68 10.94 3.91
C GLY A 220 4.60 10.39 2.82
N ALA A 221 5.82 10.89 2.74
CA ALA A 221 6.81 10.41 1.78
C ALA A 221 7.24 8.97 2.06
N GLU A 222 7.47 8.61 3.34
CA GLU A 222 7.68 7.21 3.72
C GLU A 222 6.49 6.32 3.33
N LEU A 223 5.27 6.75 3.59
CA LEU A 223 4.07 6.01 3.20
C LEU A 223 3.99 5.77 1.69
N VAL A 224 4.29 6.79 0.89
CA VAL A 224 4.29 6.70 -0.58
C VAL A 224 5.30 5.68 -1.07
N VAL A 225 6.53 5.72 -0.57
CA VAL A 225 7.60 4.81 -1.01
C VAL A 225 7.36 3.40 -0.48
N LEU A 226 7.11 3.25 0.82
CA LEU A 226 7.05 1.95 1.46
C LEU A 226 5.74 1.21 1.20
N ARG A 227 4.63 1.93 1.01
CA ARG A 227 3.31 1.35 0.84
C ARG A 227 2.66 1.67 -0.51
N GLY A 228 3.05 2.74 -1.18
CA GLY A 228 2.62 3.09 -2.53
C GLY A 228 3.45 2.37 -3.60
N ALA A 229 4.78 2.53 -3.57
CA ALA A 229 5.68 1.76 -4.41
C ALA A 229 5.92 0.33 -3.88
N ASN A 230 5.48 0.03 -2.67
CA ASN A 230 5.60 -1.26 -1.98
C ASN A 230 7.06 -1.76 -1.88
N VAL A 231 7.97 -0.86 -1.44
CA VAL A 231 9.39 -1.17 -1.23
C VAL A 231 9.55 -2.12 -0.03
N PRO A 232 10.15 -3.32 -0.17
CA PRO A 232 10.19 -4.31 0.91
C PRO A 232 11.15 -3.97 2.05
N ASP A 233 12.25 -3.26 1.77
CA ASP A 233 13.33 -3.00 2.76
C ASP A 233 13.56 -1.51 3.07
N GLY A 234 12.51 -0.73 3.25
CA GLY A 234 12.61 0.60 3.81
C GLY A 234 12.24 0.65 5.30
N LEU A 235 12.70 1.66 6.02
CA LEU A 235 12.44 1.82 7.44
C LEU A 235 11.48 3.00 7.68
N PRO A 236 10.25 2.76 8.22
CA PRO A 236 9.29 3.81 8.52
C PRO A 236 9.65 4.52 9.84
N THR A 237 10.52 5.52 9.78
CA THR A 237 11.09 6.22 10.94
C THR A 237 10.11 7.23 11.56
N HIS A 238 9.09 7.65 10.81
CA HIS A 238 8.10 8.64 11.26
C HIS A 238 6.74 8.01 11.67
N GLU A 239 6.67 6.68 11.78
CA GLU A 239 5.46 5.95 12.21
C GLU A 239 5.41 5.82 13.73
N ARG A 240 4.70 6.76 14.40
CA ARG A 240 4.59 6.80 15.86
C ARG A 240 4.03 5.52 16.49
N ARG A 241 3.08 4.87 15.81
CA ARG A 241 2.47 3.64 16.34
C ARG A 241 3.44 2.48 16.29
N LEU A 242 4.32 2.43 15.28
CA LEU A 242 5.41 1.45 15.23
C LEU A 242 6.40 1.67 16.37
N ALA A 243 6.78 2.92 16.67
CA ALA A 243 7.65 3.22 17.81
C ALA A 243 7.07 2.71 19.14
N ALA A 244 5.75 2.82 19.33
CA ALA A 244 5.07 2.27 20.50
C ALA A 244 5.13 0.72 20.53
N GLU A 245 4.96 0.06 19.38
CA GLU A 245 5.11 -1.41 19.29
C GLU A 245 6.54 -1.87 19.62
N ILE A 246 7.55 -1.14 19.15
CA ILE A 246 8.94 -1.44 19.47
C ILE A 246 9.15 -1.41 20.99
N THR A 247 8.71 -0.34 21.66
CA THR A 247 8.83 -0.23 23.11
C THR A 247 8.09 -1.36 23.84
N GLN A 248 6.89 -1.72 23.36
CA GLN A 248 6.06 -2.75 23.99
C GLN A 248 6.65 -4.16 23.84
N ARG A 249 7.18 -4.50 22.66
CA ARG A 249 7.61 -5.86 22.33
C ARG A 249 9.08 -6.15 22.59
N TYR A 250 9.94 -5.12 22.47
CA TYR A 250 11.39 -5.26 22.66
C TYR A 250 11.87 -4.67 24.00
N GLY A 251 10.97 -4.03 24.75
CA GLY A 251 11.28 -3.40 26.03
C GLY A 251 11.73 -1.93 25.91
N PRO A 252 11.75 -1.22 27.05
CA PRO A 252 12.15 0.17 27.09
C PRO A 252 13.64 0.34 26.73
N GLY A 253 13.97 1.41 26.01
CA GLY A 253 15.34 1.73 25.60
C GLY A 253 15.79 1.11 24.28
N ARG A 254 15.02 0.18 23.69
CA ARG A 254 15.31 -0.32 22.34
C ARG A 254 14.75 0.61 21.30
N THR A 255 15.54 0.93 20.29
CA THR A 255 15.13 1.79 19.18
C THR A 255 14.73 0.99 17.94
N LEU A 256 13.87 1.57 17.09
CA LEU A 256 13.52 0.98 15.81
C LEU A 256 14.76 0.69 14.96
N HIS A 257 15.75 1.59 14.98
CA HIS A 257 16.98 1.44 14.20
C HIS A 257 17.78 0.20 14.63
N GLU A 258 17.91 -0.03 15.93
CA GLU A 258 18.66 -1.18 16.48
C GLU A 258 17.98 -2.50 16.14
N VAL A 259 16.66 -2.62 16.41
CA VAL A 259 15.95 -3.89 16.19
C VAL A 259 15.80 -4.20 14.70
N SER A 260 15.62 -3.20 13.87
CA SER A 260 15.40 -3.37 12.44
C SER A 260 16.62 -3.87 11.64
N ALA A 261 17.81 -3.87 12.25
CA ALA A 261 18.99 -4.46 11.63
C ALA A 261 18.80 -5.96 11.31
N ALA A 262 18.12 -6.69 12.21
CA ALA A 262 17.79 -8.10 12.06
C ALA A 262 16.73 -8.38 10.96
N TRP A 263 15.96 -7.37 10.57
CA TRP A 263 14.84 -7.53 9.64
C TRP A 263 15.23 -7.47 8.16
N ARG A 264 16.47 -7.08 7.85
CA ARG A 264 16.93 -6.98 6.47
C ARG A 264 16.85 -8.32 5.74
N PRO A 265 16.45 -8.32 4.47
CA PRO A 265 16.07 -7.18 3.59
C PRO A 265 14.55 -6.89 3.56
N PHE A 266 13.83 -7.09 4.68
CA PHE A 266 12.38 -7.00 4.76
C PHE A 266 11.89 -6.05 5.86
N ARG A 267 12.57 -4.89 6.07
CA ARG A 267 12.25 -3.96 7.15
C ARG A 267 10.84 -3.38 7.07
N THR A 268 10.36 -3.08 5.86
CA THR A 268 8.98 -2.65 5.65
C THR A 268 7.99 -3.76 6.04
N TRP A 269 8.27 -4.99 5.65
CA TRP A 269 7.40 -6.14 5.95
C TRP A 269 7.31 -6.38 7.45
N ALA A 270 8.44 -6.41 8.16
CA ALA A 270 8.48 -6.55 9.61
C ALA A 270 7.65 -5.45 10.31
N ALA A 271 7.85 -4.20 9.90
CA ALA A 271 7.09 -3.07 10.43
C ALA A 271 5.59 -3.22 10.21
N VAL A 272 5.17 -3.68 9.03
CA VAL A 272 3.75 -3.92 8.72
C VAL A 272 3.18 -5.07 9.55
N HIS A 273 3.92 -6.18 9.74
CA HIS A 273 3.48 -7.29 10.59
C HIS A 273 3.22 -6.82 12.02
N LEU A 274 4.15 -6.06 12.62
CA LEU A 274 3.97 -5.52 13.97
C LEU A 274 2.75 -4.60 14.05
N ARG A 275 2.52 -3.78 13.03
CA ARG A 275 1.34 -2.91 12.95
C ARG A 275 0.04 -3.70 12.81
N ALA A 276 0.01 -4.75 12.00
CA ALA A 276 -1.16 -5.60 11.81
C ALA A 276 -1.55 -6.32 13.12
N LEU A 277 -0.57 -6.84 13.85
CA LEU A 277 -0.81 -7.45 15.17
C LEU A 277 -1.43 -6.49 16.17
N ARG A 278 -0.97 -5.23 16.20
CA ARG A 278 -1.56 -4.22 17.07
C ARG A 278 -3.04 -3.98 16.78
N GLU A 279 -3.39 -3.93 15.51
CA GLU A 279 -4.77 -3.70 15.08
C GLU A 279 -5.68 -4.87 15.44
N ARG A 280 -5.20 -6.12 15.29
CA ARG A 280 -5.91 -7.34 15.74
C ARG A 280 -6.10 -7.41 17.26
N SER A 281 -5.13 -6.99 18.05
CA SER A 281 -5.17 -7.06 19.51
C SER A 281 -6.15 -6.06 20.16
N GLY A 282 -6.84 -5.22 19.37
CA GLY A 282 -7.77 -4.21 19.90
C GLY A 282 -7.10 -3.09 20.72
N THR A 283 -5.78 -3.11 20.83
CA THR A 283 -4.98 -2.06 21.51
C THR A 283 -4.82 -0.81 20.65
N GLY A 284 -5.53 -0.76 19.52
CA GLY A 284 -5.59 0.37 18.60
C GLY A 284 -6.36 1.58 19.12
N ALA A 285 -6.40 1.83 20.45
CA ALA A 285 -6.91 3.09 21.00
C ALA A 285 -6.16 4.26 20.35
N PRO A 286 -6.87 5.33 19.94
CA PRO A 286 -6.21 6.47 19.31
C PRO A 286 -5.19 7.06 20.27
N LEU A 287 -3.92 7.09 19.88
CA LEU A 287 -2.94 7.95 20.53
C LEU A 287 -3.46 9.39 20.37
N LYS A 288 -3.78 10.04 21.48
CA LYS A 288 -4.20 11.44 21.56
C LYS A 288 -3.14 12.37 20.98
#